data_5c8d81e6b6e6d19fe4fa2d179c0f6623
#
_entry.id   5c8d81e6b6e6d19fe4fa2d179c0f6623
#
_cell.length_a   1.000
_cell.length_b   1.000
_cell.length_c   1.000
_cell.angle_alpha   90.00
_cell.angle_beta   90.00
_cell.angle_gamma   90.00
#
_symmetry.space_group_name_H-M   'P 1'
#
loop_
_entity.id
_entity.type
_entity.pdbx_description
1 polymer ?
#
loop_
_entity_poly.entity_id
_entity_poly.type
_entity_poly.pdbx_seq_one_letter_code
_entity_poly.pdbx_strand_id
1 'polypeptide(L)'
;MTQSKLLAKRSTCTRLAVGATIVRDKRIIAGGYNGSIKGSEHCIDEGCYVVDNHCIRTIHAEMNAIIQCSKFGVSTDNAEIYVTHFPCIQCTKSIIQAGIKKVYYEIDYKNNPYAITLFEQAGVEVEQVYVDDQILVSNEMSEFVNSLIEKLATTLDEEEYNGILVQAQKYFQIKDKKPSL
;
A
#
# COMPACT_ATOMS: atom_id res chain seq x y z
N MET A 1 7.75 -1.44 4.84
CA MET A 1 6.34 -1.58 4.37
C MET A 1 5.42 -0.46 4.91
N THR A 2 5.42 -0.14 6.18
CA THR A 2 4.56 0.93 6.77
C THR A 2 4.60 2.26 6.00
N GLN A 3 5.79 2.73 5.61
CA GLN A 3 5.92 3.94 4.79
C GLN A 3 5.18 3.81 3.44
N SER A 4 5.25 2.65 2.80
CA SER A 4 4.54 2.40 1.54
C SER A 4 3.03 2.42 1.73
N LYS A 5 2.51 1.90 2.85
CA LYS A 5 1.08 2.00 3.22
C LYS A 5 0.64 3.45 3.44
N LEU A 6 1.46 4.26 4.08
CA LEU A 6 1.18 5.70 4.24
C LEU A 6 1.15 6.42 2.89
N LEU A 7 2.08 6.13 2.00
CA LEU A 7 2.11 6.68 0.65
C LEU A 7 0.88 6.23 -0.16
N ALA A 8 0.42 4.98 -0.02
CA ALA A 8 -0.77 4.50 -0.69
C ALA A 8 -2.02 5.35 -0.37
N LYS A 9 -2.12 5.92 0.83
CA LYS A 9 -3.21 6.84 1.22
C LYS A 9 -3.23 8.14 0.40
N ARG A 10 -2.15 8.46 -0.32
CA ARG A 10 -2.06 9.61 -1.23
C ARG A 10 -2.48 9.27 -2.66
N SER A 11 -2.80 8.00 -2.94
CA SER A 11 -3.25 7.58 -4.27
C SER A 11 -4.45 8.41 -4.73
N THR A 12 -4.42 8.81 -5.98
CA THR A 12 -5.54 9.49 -6.64
C THR A 12 -6.36 8.55 -7.53
N CYS A 13 -6.09 7.25 -7.47
CA CYS A 13 -6.85 6.23 -8.19
C CYS A 13 -7.99 5.68 -7.33
N THR A 14 -9.22 5.70 -7.87
CA THR A 14 -10.41 5.19 -7.17
C THR A 14 -10.56 3.67 -7.21
N ARG A 15 -9.74 2.96 -8.02
CA ARG A 15 -9.80 1.50 -8.17
C ARG A 15 -8.88 0.77 -7.20
N LEU A 16 -7.66 1.28 -6.99
CA LEU A 16 -6.65 0.65 -6.15
C LEU A 16 -5.67 1.71 -5.64
N ALA A 17 -5.41 1.70 -4.35
CA ALA A 17 -4.41 2.55 -3.73
C ALA A 17 -3.11 1.75 -3.51
N VAL A 18 -2.05 2.14 -4.19
CA VAL A 18 -0.74 1.50 -4.12
C VAL A 18 0.31 2.52 -3.69
N GLY A 19 1.22 2.08 -2.83
CA GLY A 19 2.38 2.86 -2.43
C GLY A 19 3.66 2.04 -2.55
N ALA A 20 4.75 2.72 -2.86
CA ALA A 20 6.08 2.13 -3.00
C ALA A 20 7.13 2.98 -2.27
N THR A 21 8.12 2.35 -1.67
CA THR A 21 9.26 2.99 -1.00
C THR A 21 10.54 2.32 -1.44
N ILE A 22 11.50 3.09 -1.94
CA ILE A 22 12.84 2.58 -2.31
C ILE A 22 13.79 2.88 -1.17
N VAL A 23 14.54 1.84 -0.77
CA VAL A 23 15.49 1.86 0.33
C VAL A 23 16.86 1.43 -0.19
N ARG A 24 17.91 2.17 0.16
CA ARG A 24 19.31 1.78 -0.08
C ARG A 24 20.13 2.11 1.17
N ASP A 25 21.01 1.19 1.56
CA ASP A 25 21.86 1.33 2.75
C ASP A 25 21.04 1.68 4.02
N LYS A 26 19.89 1.01 4.19
CA LYS A 26 18.93 1.22 5.30
C LYS A 26 18.32 2.65 5.35
N ARG A 27 18.41 3.41 4.26
CA ARG A 27 17.83 4.76 4.15
C ARG A 27 16.78 4.79 3.05
N ILE A 28 15.66 5.43 3.32
CA ILE A 28 14.65 5.72 2.33
C ILE A 28 15.24 6.76 1.36
N ILE A 29 15.30 6.42 0.07
CA ILE A 29 15.84 7.31 -0.97
C ILE A 29 14.74 7.87 -1.88
N ALA A 30 13.61 7.18 -2.01
CA ALA A 30 12.44 7.68 -2.72
C ALA A 30 11.16 7.00 -2.24
N GLY A 31 10.03 7.63 -2.55
CA GLY A 31 8.71 7.07 -2.39
C GLY A 31 7.81 7.44 -3.56
N GLY A 32 6.79 6.61 -3.79
CA GLY A 32 5.80 6.81 -4.83
C GLY A 32 4.44 6.28 -4.43
N TYR A 33 3.42 6.83 -5.05
CA TYR A 33 2.04 6.30 -5.01
C TYR A 33 1.45 6.37 -6.41
N ASN A 34 0.44 5.56 -6.69
CA ASN A 34 -0.17 5.59 -8.01
C ASN A 34 -1.06 6.83 -8.17
N GLY A 35 -0.83 7.57 -9.24
CA GLY A 35 -1.52 8.83 -9.49
C GLY A 35 -1.31 9.34 -10.92
N SER A 36 -2.13 10.31 -11.32
CA SER A 36 -2.05 10.92 -12.64
C SER A 36 -0.74 11.71 -12.82
N ILE A 37 -0.33 11.90 -14.06
CA ILE A 37 0.83 12.73 -14.40
C ILE A 37 0.58 14.19 -13.99
N LYS A 38 1.67 14.92 -13.78
CA LYS A 38 1.60 16.36 -13.48
C LYS A 38 0.84 17.12 -14.57
N GLY A 39 -0.18 17.87 -14.17
CA GLY A 39 -1.00 18.68 -15.06
C GLY A 39 -2.16 17.95 -15.72
N SER A 40 -2.36 16.66 -15.40
CA SER A 40 -3.55 15.90 -15.82
C SER A 40 -4.52 15.74 -14.66
N GLU A 41 -5.78 15.54 -15.01
CA GLU A 41 -6.88 15.29 -14.06
C GLU A 41 -6.66 14.02 -13.26
N HIS A 42 -7.15 13.99 -12.02
CA HIS A 42 -7.07 12.82 -11.17
C HIS A 42 -8.28 11.92 -11.29
N CYS A 43 -8.11 10.63 -11.04
CA CYS A 43 -9.22 9.68 -11.06
C CYS A 43 -10.28 9.98 -10.00
N ILE A 44 -9.91 10.62 -8.89
CA ILE A 44 -10.87 11.04 -7.84
C ILE A 44 -11.82 12.13 -8.33
N ASP A 45 -11.41 12.92 -9.33
CA ASP A 45 -12.18 14.03 -9.87
C ASP A 45 -12.98 13.59 -11.12
N GLU A 46 -12.32 12.92 -12.07
CA GLU A 46 -12.84 12.60 -13.40
C GLU A 46 -13.10 11.10 -13.65
N GLY A 47 -12.89 10.27 -12.62
CA GLY A 47 -12.95 8.81 -12.76
C GLY A 47 -11.73 8.19 -13.42
N CYS A 48 -11.66 6.86 -13.42
CA CYS A 48 -10.59 6.12 -14.07
C CYS A 48 -10.83 6.01 -15.58
N TYR A 49 -9.82 6.29 -16.38
CA TYR A 49 -9.84 5.96 -17.79
C TYR A 49 -9.34 4.52 -18.00
N VAL A 50 -10.26 3.60 -18.26
CA VAL A 50 -9.98 2.16 -18.25
C VAL A 50 -9.89 1.63 -19.69
N VAL A 51 -8.75 0.99 -20.00
CA VAL A 51 -8.51 0.23 -21.23
C VAL A 51 -8.01 -1.15 -20.84
N ASP A 52 -8.56 -2.20 -21.42
CA ASP A 52 -8.20 -3.60 -21.14
C ASP A 52 -8.15 -3.92 -19.63
N ASN A 53 -9.14 -3.44 -18.91
CA ASN A 53 -9.25 -3.57 -17.45
C ASN A 53 -8.10 -2.92 -16.65
N HIS A 54 -7.34 -1.99 -17.24
CA HIS A 54 -6.32 -1.18 -16.57
C HIS A 54 -6.68 0.30 -16.63
N CYS A 55 -6.44 1.03 -15.54
CA CYS A 55 -6.51 2.47 -15.56
C CYS A 55 -5.23 3.02 -16.22
N ILE A 56 -5.37 3.65 -17.38
CA ILE A 56 -4.24 4.24 -18.12
C ILE A 56 -3.96 5.69 -17.75
N ARG A 57 -4.80 6.29 -16.88
CA ARG A 57 -4.60 7.67 -16.41
C ARG A 57 -3.46 7.78 -15.40
N THR A 58 -3.19 6.71 -14.63
CA THR A 58 -2.23 6.74 -13.52
C THR A 58 -0.90 6.11 -13.88
N ILE A 59 0.19 6.72 -13.40
CA ILE A 59 1.50 6.08 -13.27
C ILE A 59 1.46 5.22 -12.00
N HIS A 60 2.00 4.02 -12.04
CA HIS A 60 2.06 3.11 -10.90
C HIS A 60 3.04 3.62 -9.82
N ALA A 61 2.83 3.21 -8.58
CA ALA A 61 3.60 3.66 -7.43
C ALA A 61 5.10 3.36 -7.56
N GLU A 62 5.43 2.15 -8.04
CA GLU A 62 6.81 1.70 -8.26
C GLU A 62 7.52 2.59 -9.29
N MET A 63 6.83 2.85 -10.41
CA MET A 63 7.37 3.71 -11.46
C MET A 63 7.54 5.15 -10.97
N ASN A 64 6.58 5.69 -10.20
CA ASN A 64 6.71 7.02 -9.61
C ASN A 64 7.91 7.09 -8.65
N ALA A 65 8.18 6.06 -7.85
CA ALA A 65 9.34 6.02 -6.97
C ALA A 65 10.67 6.00 -7.77
N ILE A 66 10.74 5.20 -8.85
CA ILE A 66 11.93 5.11 -9.72
C ILE A 66 12.15 6.44 -10.44
N ILE A 67 11.11 7.05 -11.01
CA ILE A 67 11.18 8.35 -11.68
C ILE A 67 11.63 9.43 -10.69
N GLN A 68 11.18 9.38 -9.44
CA GLN A 68 11.61 10.31 -8.40
C GLN A 68 13.12 10.22 -8.16
N CYS A 69 13.68 9.02 -8.07
CA CYS A 69 15.13 8.81 -8.00
C CYS A 69 15.84 9.41 -9.23
N SER A 70 15.35 9.11 -10.43
CA SER A 70 15.91 9.64 -11.68
C SER A 70 15.90 11.17 -11.71
N LYS A 71 14.79 11.79 -11.29
CA LYS A 71 14.62 13.24 -11.27
C LYS A 71 15.63 13.97 -10.37
N PHE A 72 16.02 13.35 -9.27
CA PHE A 72 16.96 13.92 -8.30
C PHE A 72 18.39 13.37 -8.41
N GLY A 73 18.67 12.57 -9.43
CA GLY A 73 20.00 11.99 -9.64
C GLY A 73 20.42 10.99 -8.57
N VAL A 74 19.45 10.31 -7.95
CA VAL A 74 19.70 9.30 -6.93
C VAL A 74 19.71 7.91 -7.58
N SER A 75 20.84 7.19 -7.50
CA SER A 75 20.95 5.84 -8.04
C SER A 75 20.05 4.87 -7.28
N THR A 76 19.35 4.02 -8.04
CA THR A 76 18.57 2.89 -7.52
C THR A 76 19.34 1.57 -7.53
N ASP A 77 20.57 1.58 -8.01
CA ASP A 77 21.40 0.39 -8.10
C ASP A 77 21.63 -0.24 -6.73
N ASN A 78 21.46 -1.57 -6.64
CA ASN A 78 21.50 -2.36 -5.40
C ASN A 78 20.49 -1.93 -4.30
N ALA A 79 19.47 -1.13 -4.64
CA ALA A 79 18.40 -0.77 -3.73
C ALA A 79 17.40 -1.93 -3.51
N GLU A 80 16.53 -1.75 -2.53
CA GLU A 80 15.39 -2.59 -2.23
C GLU A 80 14.11 -1.76 -2.42
N ILE A 81 13.04 -2.38 -2.91
CA ILE A 81 11.74 -1.71 -3.04
C ILE A 81 10.68 -2.41 -2.20
N TYR A 82 9.92 -1.64 -1.45
CA TYR A 82 8.77 -2.07 -0.66
C TYR A 82 7.50 -1.59 -1.32
N VAL A 83 6.61 -2.48 -1.74
CA VAL A 83 5.37 -2.16 -2.45
C VAL A 83 4.19 -2.79 -1.73
N THR A 84 3.08 -2.08 -1.61
CA THR A 84 1.87 -2.62 -0.96
C THR A 84 1.26 -3.81 -1.70
N HIS A 85 1.44 -3.89 -3.03
CA HIS A 85 0.90 -4.96 -3.87
C HIS A 85 1.98 -5.54 -4.78
N PHE A 86 1.85 -6.81 -5.14
CA PHE A 86 2.78 -7.47 -6.08
C PHE A 86 2.89 -6.66 -7.39
N PRO A 87 4.11 -6.36 -7.89
CA PRO A 87 4.33 -5.55 -9.07
C PRO A 87 3.73 -6.16 -10.34
N CYS A 88 3.05 -5.37 -11.15
CA CYS A 88 2.62 -5.80 -12.47
C CYS A 88 3.82 -6.02 -13.40
N ILE A 89 3.61 -6.69 -14.54
CA ILE A 89 4.68 -7.03 -15.49
C ILE A 89 5.48 -5.81 -15.97
N GLN A 90 4.86 -4.65 -16.14
CA GLN A 90 5.57 -3.43 -16.57
C GLN A 90 6.45 -2.87 -15.45
N CYS A 91 5.93 -2.85 -14.21
CA CYS A 91 6.71 -2.43 -13.04
C CYS A 91 7.85 -3.41 -12.76
N THR A 92 7.63 -4.73 -12.93
CA THR A 92 8.69 -5.75 -12.82
C THR A 92 9.87 -5.44 -13.74
N LYS A 93 9.62 -5.18 -15.02
CA LYS A 93 10.68 -4.82 -15.98
C LYS A 93 11.42 -3.56 -15.57
N SER A 94 10.69 -2.55 -15.09
CA SER A 94 11.28 -1.29 -14.66
C SER A 94 12.13 -1.43 -13.38
N ILE A 95 11.66 -2.24 -12.42
CA ILE A 95 12.39 -2.56 -11.19
C ILE A 95 13.72 -3.26 -11.51
N ILE A 96 13.67 -4.29 -12.37
CA ILE A 96 14.87 -5.01 -12.81
C ILE A 96 15.85 -4.06 -13.51
N GLN A 97 15.37 -3.28 -14.48
CA GLN A 97 16.20 -2.39 -15.28
C GLN A 97 16.77 -1.22 -14.45
N ALA A 98 16.11 -0.85 -13.35
CA ALA A 98 16.60 0.15 -12.40
C ALA A 98 17.69 -0.39 -11.44
N GLY A 99 18.11 -1.65 -11.55
CA GLY A 99 19.14 -2.26 -10.71
C GLY A 99 18.69 -2.56 -9.28
N ILE A 100 17.40 -2.62 -9.03
CA ILE A 100 16.85 -2.98 -7.72
C ILE A 100 17.04 -4.47 -7.51
N LYS A 101 17.66 -4.86 -6.39
CA LYS A 101 18.06 -6.24 -6.09
C LYS A 101 17.00 -7.04 -5.34
N LYS A 102 16.06 -6.36 -4.65
CA LYS A 102 15.05 -7.04 -3.84
C LYS A 102 13.73 -6.29 -3.82
N VAL A 103 12.65 -7.05 -3.91
CA VAL A 103 11.27 -6.58 -3.84
C VAL A 103 10.60 -7.19 -2.61
N TYR A 104 10.06 -6.33 -1.77
CA TYR A 104 9.15 -6.70 -0.70
C TYR A 104 7.74 -6.27 -1.05
N TYR A 105 6.77 -7.16 -0.96
CA TYR A 105 5.36 -6.83 -1.18
C TYR A 105 4.48 -7.40 -0.07
N GLU A 106 3.27 -6.88 0.09
CA GLU A 106 2.36 -7.34 1.14
C GLU A 106 1.17 -8.11 0.58
N ILE A 107 0.51 -7.57 -0.44
CA ILE A 107 -0.74 -8.12 -0.97
C ILE A 107 -0.50 -8.73 -2.35
N ASP A 108 -0.95 -9.99 -2.52
CA ASP A 108 -1.03 -10.60 -3.84
C ASP A 108 -2.07 -9.87 -4.70
N TYR A 109 -1.67 -9.48 -5.91
CA TYR A 109 -2.56 -8.81 -6.84
C TYR A 109 -2.28 -9.24 -8.27
N LYS A 110 -3.13 -10.13 -8.81
CA LYS A 110 -3.03 -10.60 -10.21
C LYS A 110 -1.58 -10.96 -10.58
N ASN A 111 -0.89 -11.70 -9.71
CA ASN A 111 0.51 -12.07 -9.89
C ASN A 111 0.68 -12.72 -11.26
N ASN A 112 1.37 -12.01 -12.15
CA ASN A 112 1.62 -12.52 -13.49
C ASN A 112 2.76 -13.55 -13.42
N PRO A 113 2.56 -14.81 -13.84
CA PRO A 113 3.62 -15.83 -13.78
C PRO A 113 4.89 -15.40 -14.51
N TYR A 114 4.77 -14.67 -15.60
CA TYR A 114 5.94 -14.18 -16.33
C TYR A 114 6.70 -13.08 -15.55
N ALA A 115 6.04 -12.30 -14.70
CA ALA A 115 6.71 -11.35 -13.81
C ALA A 115 7.60 -12.08 -12.80
N ILE A 116 7.12 -13.19 -12.24
CA ILE A 116 7.89 -14.06 -11.33
C ILE A 116 9.12 -14.61 -12.06
N THR A 117 8.92 -15.20 -13.24
CA THR A 117 10.02 -15.71 -14.07
C THR A 117 11.08 -14.64 -14.39
N LEU A 118 10.67 -13.40 -14.67
CA LEU A 118 11.62 -12.31 -14.94
C LEU A 118 12.45 -11.95 -13.71
N PHE A 119 11.85 -11.89 -12.52
CA PHE A 119 12.60 -11.64 -11.28
C PHE A 119 13.62 -12.75 -11.02
N GLU A 120 13.24 -14.04 -11.18
CA GLU A 120 14.12 -15.18 -11.04
C GLU A 120 15.30 -15.12 -12.03
N GLN A 121 15.04 -14.86 -13.31
CA GLN A 121 16.07 -14.75 -14.36
C GLN A 121 17.04 -13.60 -14.10
N ALA A 122 16.55 -12.50 -13.55
CA ALA A 122 17.35 -11.32 -13.22
C ALA A 122 18.08 -11.43 -11.87
N GLY A 123 17.84 -12.49 -11.09
CA GLY A 123 18.41 -12.66 -9.76
C GLY A 123 17.87 -11.64 -8.73
N VAL A 124 16.67 -11.10 -8.97
CA VAL A 124 16.00 -10.20 -8.03
C VAL A 124 15.23 -11.02 -7.01
N GLU A 125 15.57 -10.86 -5.73
CA GLU A 125 14.85 -11.52 -4.65
C GLU A 125 13.44 -10.93 -4.49
N VAL A 126 12.45 -11.79 -4.27
CA VAL A 126 11.05 -11.37 -4.03
C VAL A 126 10.55 -12.00 -2.74
N GLU A 127 10.06 -11.19 -1.83
CA GLU A 127 9.60 -11.62 -0.51
C GLU A 127 8.25 -10.98 -0.16
N GLN A 128 7.30 -11.82 0.24
CA GLN A 128 6.04 -11.32 0.80
C GLN A 128 6.21 -11.03 2.28
N VAL A 129 5.84 -9.82 2.72
CA VAL A 129 5.97 -9.38 4.11
C VAL A 129 4.67 -8.80 4.62
N TYR A 130 4.29 -9.19 5.81
CA TYR A 130 3.12 -8.65 6.51
C TYR A 130 3.57 -7.71 7.60
N VAL A 131 3.02 -6.51 7.62
CA VAL A 131 3.28 -5.53 8.67
C VAL A 131 1.98 -5.24 9.39
N ASP A 132 2.02 -5.42 10.70
CA ASP A 132 0.89 -5.07 11.55
C ASP A 132 0.59 -3.57 11.45
N ASP A 133 -0.66 -3.22 11.13
CA ASP A 133 -1.12 -1.84 10.99
C ASP A 133 -1.19 -1.08 12.33
N GLN A 134 -0.91 -1.75 13.47
CA GLN A 134 -0.85 -1.14 14.80
C GLN A 134 0.03 0.12 14.86
N ILE A 135 1.10 0.15 14.08
CA ILE A 135 2.02 1.29 14.00
C ILE A 135 1.34 2.55 13.44
N LEU A 136 0.21 2.40 12.74
CA LEU A 136 -0.49 3.51 12.08
C LEU A 136 -1.63 4.11 12.91
N VAL A 137 -1.98 3.46 14.03
CA VAL A 137 -3.02 3.92 14.94
C VAL A 137 -2.39 4.31 16.26
N SER A 138 -2.56 5.55 16.70
CA SER A 138 -2.06 5.98 18.01
C SER A 138 -2.81 5.27 19.14
N ASN A 139 -2.14 5.01 20.27
CA ASN A 139 -2.78 4.44 21.44
C ASN A 139 -3.98 5.30 21.91
N GLU A 140 -3.85 6.62 21.83
CA GLU A 140 -4.93 7.57 22.17
C GLU A 140 -6.16 7.38 21.29
N MET A 141 -5.98 7.15 19.98
CA MET A 141 -7.09 6.87 19.06
C MET A 141 -7.76 5.54 19.39
N SER A 142 -6.98 4.51 19.70
CA SER A 142 -7.51 3.20 20.09
C SER A 142 -8.30 3.29 21.41
N GLU A 143 -7.81 4.04 22.40
CA GLU A 143 -8.49 4.28 23.66
C GLU A 143 -9.79 5.08 23.47
N PHE A 144 -9.77 6.11 22.63
CA PHE A 144 -10.96 6.88 22.28
C PHE A 144 -12.03 6.02 21.62
N VAL A 145 -11.66 5.20 20.63
CA VAL A 145 -12.59 4.29 19.93
C VAL A 145 -13.13 3.23 20.89
N ASN A 146 -12.31 2.66 21.78
CA ASN A 146 -12.77 1.72 22.81
C ASN A 146 -13.83 2.39 23.72
N SER A 147 -13.59 3.62 24.17
CA SER A 147 -14.56 4.37 24.99
C SER A 147 -15.88 4.63 24.26
N LEU A 148 -15.84 4.90 22.94
CA LEU A 148 -17.06 5.06 22.14
C LEU A 148 -17.83 3.74 22.02
N ILE A 149 -17.16 2.63 21.78
CA ILE A 149 -17.79 1.30 21.66
C ILE A 149 -18.43 0.87 22.98
N GLU A 150 -17.77 1.11 24.12
CA GLU A 150 -18.36 0.83 25.44
C GLU A 150 -19.66 1.64 25.66
N LYS A 151 -19.71 2.90 25.21
CA LYS A 151 -20.95 3.71 25.29
C LYS A 151 -22.03 3.18 24.34
N LEU A 152 -21.68 2.76 23.13
CA LEU A 152 -22.62 2.23 22.14
C LEU A 152 -23.24 0.88 22.59
N ALA A 153 -22.49 0.07 23.33
CA ALA A 153 -22.98 -1.19 23.90
C ALA A 153 -24.21 -1.03 24.82
N THR A 154 -24.42 0.16 25.38
CA THR A 154 -25.57 0.46 26.23
C THR A 154 -26.77 1.05 25.51
N THR A 155 -26.61 1.44 24.22
CA THR A 155 -27.60 2.19 23.46
C THR A 155 -28.11 1.49 22.21
N LEU A 156 -27.37 0.52 21.68
CA LEU A 156 -27.70 -0.21 20.48
C LEU A 156 -28.22 -1.62 20.79
N ASP A 157 -28.98 -2.19 19.85
CA ASP A 157 -29.29 -3.60 19.90
C ASP A 157 -28.06 -4.48 19.58
N GLU A 158 -28.17 -5.79 19.84
CA GLU A 158 -27.03 -6.70 19.74
C GLU A 158 -26.52 -6.86 18.30
N GLU A 159 -27.37 -6.75 17.29
CA GLU A 159 -27.01 -6.91 15.89
C GLU A 159 -26.27 -5.65 15.37
N GLU A 160 -26.80 -4.47 15.69
CA GLU A 160 -26.17 -3.19 15.35
C GLU A 160 -24.81 -3.03 16.05
N TYR A 161 -24.74 -3.37 17.35
CA TYR A 161 -23.50 -3.31 18.13
C TYR A 161 -22.42 -4.22 17.55
N ASN A 162 -22.74 -5.48 17.23
CA ASN A 162 -21.80 -6.44 16.66
C ASN A 162 -21.32 -5.99 15.28
N GLY A 163 -22.17 -5.39 14.47
CA GLY A 163 -21.79 -4.83 13.17
C GLY A 163 -20.72 -3.73 13.31
N ILE A 164 -20.90 -2.81 14.25
CA ILE A 164 -19.94 -1.73 14.54
C ILE A 164 -18.66 -2.29 15.14
N LEU A 165 -18.76 -3.24 16.08
CA LEU A 165 -17.62 -3.86 16.74
C LEU A 165 -16.69 -4.55 15.74
N VAL A 166 -17.23 -5.33 14.80
CA VAL A 166 -16.44 -6.01 13.75
C VAL A 166 -15.71 -5.01 12.88
N GLN A 167 -16.37 -3.91 12.49
CA GLN A 167 -15.70 -2.86 11.71
C GLN A 167 -14.60 -2.17 12.52
N ALA A 168 -14.87 -1.85 13.76
CA ALA A 168 -13.91 -1.19 14.64
C ALA A 168 -12.71 -2.10 14.95
N GLN A 169 -12.90 -3.39 15.18
CA GLN A 169 -11.83 -4.38 15.33
C GLN A 169 -10.92 -4.44 14.10
N LYS A 170 -11.51 -4.38 12.91
CA LYS A 170 -10.76 -4.39 11.65
C LYS A 170 -9.80 -3.19 11.50
N TYR A 171 -10.19 -2.01 11.98
CA TYR A 171 -9.44 -0.77 11.76
C TYR A 171 -8.65 -0.29 12.98
N PHE A 172 -9.08 -0.62 14.19
CA PHE A 172 -8.55 -0.04 15.44
C PHE A 172 -8.07 -1.08 16.47
N GLN A 173 -8.10 -2.38 16.13
CA GLN A 173 -7.64 -3.49 16.99
C GLN A 173 -8.25 -3.49 18.42
N ILE A 174 -9.52 -3.31 18.48
CA ILE A 174 -10.26 -3.32 19.72
C ILE A 174 -10.29 -4.75 20.27
N LYS A 175 -9.90 -4.94 21.53
CA LYS A 175 -9.98 -6.22 22.20
C LYS A 175 -11.44 -6.49 22.60
N ASP A 176 -11.94 -7.70 22.33
CA ASP A 176 -13.22 -8.16 22.86
C ASP A 176 -13.17 -8.11 24.39
N LYS A 177 -13.72 -7.08 24.98
CA LYS A 177 -14.13 -7.10 26.36
C LYS A 177 -15.63 -7.39 26.38
N LYS A 178 -16.01 -8.68 26.42
CA LYS A 178 -17.35 -9.01 26.86
C LYS A 178 -17.54 -8.36 28.23
N PRO A 179 -18.61 -7.58 28.45
CA PRO A 179 -18.95 -7.17 29.82
C PRO A 179 -19.15 -8.46 30.64
N SER A 180 -18.40 -8.58 31.72
CA SER A 180 -18.66 -9.60 32.74
C SER A 180 -20.06 -9.31 33.30
N LEU A 181 -21.01 -10.19 33.02
CA LEU A 181 -22.32 -10.28 33.66
C LEU A 181 -22.17 -10.43 35.20
#